data_781b1407584dd92408daef013398f203
#
_entry.id   781b1407584dd92408daef013398f203
#
_cell.length_a   1.000
_cell.length_b   1.000
_cell.length_c   1.000
_cell.angle_alpha   90.00
_cell.angle_beta   90.00
_cell.angle_gamma   90.00
#
_symmetry.space_group_name_H-M   'P 1'
#
loop_
_entity.id
_entity.type
_entity.pdbx_description
1 polymer ?
#
loop_
_entity_poly.entity_id
_entity_poly.type
_entity_poly.pdbx_seq_one_letter_code
_entity_poly.pdbx_strand_id
1 'polypeptide(L)'
;MLPEDDEALTEDPSVVKLAVAGRPNVGKSTLINTWLGEERLVAFDMPGTTRDAITVPFERAGQKFELIDTAGLRRKGRVFEAIEKFSVVKTLQAIESANVVLLLLDATQGVTEQDAHIAGFILDSGRAVVLAVNKWDAVDEYQRELVHRSIENRLPFLKFANLHTISAKKRQGLGPVWNSITQAHKSAMVKMTTPVLTRLLLESVQFQSPQRGGMFRPKMRYAHQGGMNPPVIVIHGNSLEHVTETYKRYLEGRFRKAFDLSGTPLRIEMKTSTNPYADKESS
;
A
#
# COMPACT_ATOMS: atom_id res chain seq x y z
N MET A 1 31.06 33.34 0.38
CA MET A 1 31.04 31.90 0.65
C MET A 1 29.57 31.55 0.88
N LEU A 2 28.92 31.09 -0.17
CA LEU A 2 27.53 30.60 -0.12
C LEU A 2 27.57 29.21 0.45
N PRO A 3 26.60 28.79 1.30
CA PRO A 3 26.52 27.41 1.76
C PRO A 3 26.16 26.50 0.58
N GLU A 4 26.89 25.42 0.46
CA GLU A 4 26.68 24.35 -0.49
C GLU A 4 25.25 23.80 -0.30
N ASP A 5 24.54 23.70 -1.41
CA ASP A 5 23.23 23.08 -1.49
C ASP A 5 23.31 21.67 -0.89
N ASP A 6 22.51 21.40 0.16
CA ASP A 6 22.18 20.07 0.60
C ASP A 6 21.59 19.33 -0.60
N GLU A 7 22.39 18.50 -1.24
CA GLU A 7 21.89 17.50 -2.18
C GLU A 7 20.89 16.63 -1.41
N ALA A 8 19.63 16.96 -1.54
CA ALA A 8 18.53 16.07 -1.15
C ALA A 8 18.80 14.74 -1.83
N LEU A 9 19.22 13.74 -1.06
CA LEU A 9 19.47 12.37 -1.51
C LEU A 9 18.18 11.91 -2.20
N THR A 10 18.16 11.98 -3.52
CA THR A 10 17.02 11.51 -4.32
C THR A 10 16.92 10.02 -4.11
N GLU A 11 15.89 9.61 -3.37
CA GLU A 11 15.61 8.19 -3.12
C GLU A 11 15.54 7.44 -4.45
N ASP A 12 16.34 6.38 -4.58
CA ASP A 12 16.32 5.54 -5.78
C ASP A 12 14.96 4.84 -5.90
N PRO A 13 14.13 5.21 -6.89
CA PRO A 13 12.79 4.63 -7.05
C PRO A 13 12.81 3.15 -7.42
N SER A 14 13.97 2.59 -7.74
CA SER A 14 14.15 1.16 -8.03
C SER A 14 14.27 0.31 -6.76
N VAL A 15 14.55 0.91 -5.60
CA VAL A 15 14.68 0.21 -4.32
C VAL A 15 13.30 0.05 -3.67
N VAL A 16 12.93 -1.18 -3.32
CA VAL A 16 11.70 -1.48 -2.62
C VAL A 16 11.90 -1.32 -1.12
N LYS A 17 11.37 -0.26 -0.54
CA LYS A 17 11.33 -0.09 0.92
C LYS A 17 10.18 -0.90 1.49
N LEU A 18 10.52 -1.98 2.20
CA LEU A 18 9.58 -2.97 2.72
C LEU A 18 9.49 -2.89 4.25
N ALA A 19 8.27 -2.72 4.77
CA ALA A 19 7.97 -2.92 6.18
C ALA A 19 7.17 -4.22 6.39
N VAL A 20 7.42 -4.91 7.50
CA VAL A 20 6.62 -6.06 7.95
C VAL A 20 5.81 -5.63 9.17
N ALA A 21 4.51 -5.46 8.97
CA ALA A 21 3.56 -5.04 10.01
C ALA A 21 2.70 -6.23 10.49
N GLY A 22 2.07 -6.05 11.63
CA GLY A 22 1.17 -7.03 12.24
C GLY A 22 1.31 -7.04 13.76
N ARG A 23 0.35 -7.65 14.43
CA ARG A 23 0.32 -7.78 15.89
C ARG A 23 1.56 -8.45 16.48
N PRO A 24 1.80 -8.32 17.79
CA PRO A 24 2.76 -9.16 18.49
C PRO A 24 2.48 -10.67 18.25
N ASN A 25 3.52 -11.47 18.20
CA ASN A 25 3.46 -12.94 18.08
C ASN A 25 2.83 -13.52 16.80
N VAL A 26 2.50 -12.71 15.78
CA VAL A 26 2.02 -13.23 14.47
C VAL A 26 3.13 -13.92 13.67
N GLY A 27 4.40 -13.77 14.10
CA GLY A 27 5.55 -14.43 13.46
C GLY A 27 6.43 -13.53 12.60
N LYS A 28 6.37 -12.20 12.76
CA LYS A 28 7.22 -11.24 12.02
C LYS A 28 8.71 -11.57 12.11
N SER A 29 9.23 -11.71 13.33
CA SER A 29 10.65 -12.04 13.55
C SER A 29 11.04 -13.38 12.94
N THR A 30 10.15 -14.39 13.02
CA THR A 30 10.39 -15.69 12.40
C THR A 30 10.49 -15.57 10.89
N LEU A 31 9.55 -14.83 10.27
CA LEU A 31 9.54 -14.61 8.83
C LEU A 31 10.80 -13.88 8.36
N ILE A 32 11.16 -12.79 9.02
CA ILE A 32 12.34 -11.99 8.66
C ILE A 32 13.63 -12.80 8.85
N ASN A 33 13.75 -13.53 9.97
CA ASN A 33 14.91 -14.40 10.18
C ASN A 33 15.01 -15.52 9.13
N THR A 34 13.85 -16.06 8.70
CA THR A 34 13.80 -17.04 7.62
C THR A 34 14.29 -16.43 6.31
N TRP A 35 13.83 -15.23 5.98
CA TRP A 35 14.25 -14.51 4.77
C TRP A 35 15.74 -14.17 4.81
N LEU A 36 16.23 -13.56 5.89
CA LEU A 36 17.65 -13.20 6.03
C LEU A 36 18.59 -14.41 6.09
N GLY A 37 18.08 -15.60 6.41
CA GLY A 37 18.81 -16.86 6.38
C GLY A 37 18.74 -17.59 5.04
N GLU A 38 18.06 -17.06 4.02
CA GLU A 38 18.06 -17.64 2.67
C GLU A 38 19.35 -17.28 1.93
N GLU A 39 20.03 -18.26 1.34
CA GLU A 39 21.28 -18.09 0.56
C GLU A 39 21.10 -17.17 -0.68
N ARG A 40 19.86 -16.89 -1.06
CA ARG A 40 19.49 -16.04 -2.20
C ARG A 40 19.43 -14.55 -1.89
N LEU A 41 19.63 -14.17 -0.62
CA LEU A 41 19.65 -12.77 -0.21
C LEU A 41 21.10 -12.31 -0.04
N VAL A 42 21.52 -11.37 -0.86
CA VAL A 42 22.85 -10.77 -0.78
C VAL A 42 22.72 -9.44 -0.08
N ALA A 43 23.34 -9.31 1.11
CA ALA A 43 23.44 -8.02 1.78
C ALA A 43 24.42 -7.11 1.01
N PHE A 44 24.10 -5.82 0.89
CA PHE A 44 25.01 -4.82 0.30
C PHE A 44 25.01 -3.55 1.14
N ASP A 45 26.10 -2.80 1.06
CA ASP A 45 26.23 -1.52 1.77
C ASP A 45 25.57 -0.41 0.94
N MET A 46 24.66 0.35 1.57
CA MET A 46 24.12 1.58 0.99
C MET A 46 24.74 2.79 1.68
N PRO A 47 25.34 3.74 0.94
CA PRO A 47 25.76 5.02 1.51
C PRO A 47 24.54 5.85 1.93
N GLY A 48 24.54 6.41 3.12
CA GLY A 48 23.54 7.40 3.54
C GLY A 48 22.37 6.89 4.39
N THR A 49 22.47 5.71 5.05
CA THR A 49 21.47 5.28 6.04
C THR A 49 21.48 6.22 7.24
N THR A 50 20.44 7.04 7.35
CA THR A 50 20.22 7.97 8.46
C THR A 50 20.05 7.20 9.79
N ARG A 51 20.57 7.80 10.87
CA ARG A 51 20.78 7.19 12.21
C ARG A 51 19.55 6.72 12.95
N ASP A 52 18.32 6.94 12.47
CA ASP A 52 17.08 6.74 13.24
C ASP A 52 16.24 5.50 12.86
N ALA A 53 16.38 4.93 11.66
CA ALA A 53 15.73 3.70 11.28
C ALA A 53 16.78 2.61 11.00
N ILE A 54 16.69 1.47 11.69
CA ILE A 54 17.57 0.34 11.40
C ILE A 54 17.01 -0.36 10.17
N THR A 55 17.61 -0.07 9.03
CA THR A 55 17.29 -0.69 7.75
C THR A 55 18.29 -1.78 7.42
N VAL A 56 17.84 -2.83 6.73
CA VAL A 56 18.70 -3.89 6.23
C VAL A 56 18.54 -3.95 4.72
N PRO A 57 19.54 -3.45 3.96
CA PRO A 57 19.55 -3.56 2.52
C PRO A 57 19.90 -4.99 2.09
N PHE A 58 19.20 -5.50 1.07
CA PHE A 58 19.47 -6.80 0.47
C PHE A 58 18.99 -6.83 -0.98
N GLU A 59 19.50 -7.78 -1.75
CA GLU A 59 19.10 -8.02 -3.12
C GLU A 59 18.51 -9.43 -3.26
N ARG A 60 17.43 -9.53 -4.05
CA ARG A 60 16.81 -10.81 -4.40
C ARG A 60 16.40 -10.80 -5.87
N ALA A 61 16.88 -11.77 -6.65
CA ALA A 61 16.58 -11.93 -8.07
C ALA A 61 16.78 -10.62 -8.88
N GLY A 62 17.84 -9.87 -8.61
CA GLY A 62 18.17 -8.61 -9.30
C GLY A 62 17.36 -7.40 -8.84
N GLN A 63 16.43 -7.55 -7.88
CA GLN A 63 15.68 -6.46 -7.28
C GLN A 63 16.29 -6.07 -5.93
N LYS A 64 16.55 -4.78 -5.75
CA LYS A 64 17.04 -4.22 -4.48
C LYS A 64 15.89 -3.95 -3.53
N PHE A 65 16.08 -4.32 -2.29
CA PHE A 65 15.15 -4.13 -1.18
C PHE A 65 15.84 -3.48 0.01
N GLU A 66 15.07 -2.76 0.77
CA GLU A 66 15.44 -2.18 2.06
C GLU A 66 14.38 -2.57 3.08
N LEU A 67 14.72 -3.45 4.02
CA LEU A 67 13.80 -3.85 5.08
C LEU A 67 13.88 -2.83 6.22
N ILE A 68 12.75 -2.18 6.50
CA ILE A 68 12.62 -1.10 7.48
C ILE A 68 12.28 -1.66 8.85
N ASP A 69 12.82 -1.04 9.91
CA ASP A 69 12.60 -1.34 11.33
C ASP A 69 12.89 -2.79 11.73
N THR A 70 14.14 -3.19 11.53
CA THR A 70 14.65 -4.47 12.05
C THR A 70 15.08 -4.40 13.52
N ALA A 71 14.90 -3.25 14.20
CA ALA A 71 15.37 -3.04 15.58
C ALA A 71 14.79 -4.02 16.60
N GLY A 72 13.56 -4.48 16.38
CA GLY A 72 12.94 -5.52 17.20
C GLY A 72 13.59 -6.90 17.06
N LEU A 73 14.40 -7.14 16.02
CA LEU A 73 15.04 -8.43 15.74
C LEU A 73 16.38 -8.61 16.45
N ARG A 74 17.12 -7.53 16.69
CA ARG A 74 18.47 -7.60 17.29
C ARG A 74 18.50 -7.74 18.81
N ARG A 75 17.38 -7.47 19.49
CA ARG A 75 17.29 -7.59 20.96
C ARG A 75 16.71 -8.95 21.38
N LYS A 76 17.49 -10.02 21.24
CA LYS A 76 17.31 -11.23 22.05
C LYS A 76 17.82 -10.92 23.46
N GLY A 77 16.92 -10.57 24.36
CA GLY A 77 17.26 -10.50 25.78
C GLY A 77 16.41 -9.51 26.57
N ARG A 78 15.49 -10.07 27.36
CA ARG A 78 14.88 -9.51 28.59
C ARG A 78 14.52 -8.02 28.59
N VAL A 79 13.24 -7.74 28.45
CA VAL A 79 12.36 -6.82 29.19
C VAL A 79 11.03 -6.72 28.45
N PHE A 80 9.96 -7.35 28.97
CA PHE A 80 8.74 -7.63 28.19
C PHE A 80 7.61 -6.59 28.32
N GLU A 81 7.59 -5.70 29.30
CA GLU A 81 6.38 -4.90 29.59
C GLU A 81 6.40 -3.42 29.18
N ALA A 82 7.57 -2.80 29.03
CA ALA A 82 7.66 -1.43 28.53
C ALA A 82 7.66 -1.35 26.98
N ILE A 83 7.76 -2.48 26.31
CA ILE A 83 8.02 -2.62 24.86
C ILE A 83 6.75 -2.52 24.03
N GLU A 84 5.56 -2.82 24.53
CA GLU A 84 4.33 -2.86 23.73
C GLU A 84 3.90 -1.48 23.20
N LYS A 85 3.94 -0.44 24.03
CA LYS A 85 3.59 0.93 23.59
C LYS A 85 4.62 1.51 22.60
N PHE A 86 5.91 1.25 22.81
CA PHE A 86 6.95 1.63 21.87
C PHE A 86 6.89 0.84 20.54
N SER A 87 6.36 -0.38 20.56
CA SER A 87 6.19 -1.23 19.38
C SER A 87 5.15 -0.68 18.40
N VAL A 88 4.05 -0.10 18.89
CA VAL A 88 3.01 0.48 18.01
C VAL A 88 3.53 1.71 17.27
N VAL A 89 4.12 2.68 17.97
CA VAL A 89 4.67 3.89 17.35
C VAL A 89 5.73 3.55 16.29
N LYS A 90 6.62 2.62 16.60
CA LYS A 90 7.64 2.16 15.64
C LYS A 90 7.04 1.46 14.43
N THR A 91 6.00 0.65 14.63
CA THR A 91 5.29 0.01 13.52
C THR A 91 4.66 1.07 12.60
N LEU A 92 4.06 2.12 13.16
CA LEU A 92 3.50 3.22 12.39
C LEU A 92 4.58 3.99 11.62
N GLN A 93 5.70 4.31 12.25
CA GLN A 93 6.85 4.95 11.60
C GLN A 93 7.44 4.10 10.47
N ALA A 94 7.55 2.78 10.68
CA ALA A 94 8.01 1.86 9.65
C ALA A 94 7.06 1.83 8.45
N ILE A 95 5.74 1.84 8.69
CA ILE A 95 4.73 1.92 7.63
C ILE A 95 4.88 3.22 6.84
N GLU A 96 5.04 4.36 7.51
CA GLU A 96 5.20 5.67 6.86
C GLU A 96 6.47 5.76 6.01
N SER A 97 7.54 5.10 6.42
CA SER A 97 8.83 5.09 5.72
C SER A 97 8.90 4.07 4.58
N ALA A 98 7.93 3.15 4.49
CA ALA A 98 7.91 2.09 3.47
C ALA A 98 7.24 2.52 2.17
N ASN A 99 7.55 1.82 1.07
CA ASN A 99 6.75 1.86 -0.16
C ASN A 99 5.70 0.74 -0.16
N VAL A 100 6.10 -0.43 0.35
CA VAL A 100 5.26 -1.62 0.45
C VAL A 100 5.24 -2.12 1.88
N VAL A 101 4.07 -2.49 2.36
CA VAL A 101 3.89 -3.12 3.67
C VAL A 101 3.41 -4.55 3.49
N LEU A 102 4.11 -5.50 4.09
CA LEU A 102 3.60 -6.85 4.27
C LEU A 102 2.84 -6.91 5.59
N LEU A 103 1.52 -6.98 5.53
CA LEU A 103 0.67 -7.17 6.71
C LEU A 103 0.54 -8.65 7.03
N LEU A 104 1.11 -9.04 8.17
CA LEU A 104 1.11 -10.43 8.64
C LEU A 104 -0.07 -10.66 9.59
N LEU A 105 -0.90 -11.64 9.27
CA LEU A 105 -2.05 -12.10 10.05
C LEU A 105 -1.78 -13.48 10.65
N ASP A 106 -2.44 -13.82 11.75
CA ASP A 106 -2.29 -15.12 12.42
C ASP A 106 -3.49 -16.03 12.10
N ALA A 107 -3.26 -17.14 11.39
CA ALA A 107 -4.30 -18.09 11.05
C ALA A 107 -5.03 -18.67 12.26
N THR A 108 -4.33 -18.84 13.40
CA THR A 108 -4.88 -19.45 14.61
C THR A 108 -5.87 -18.54 15.36
N GLN A 109 -5.86 -17.23 15.05
CA GLN A 109 -6.71 -16.25 15.74
C GLN A 109 -7.68 -15.52 14.79
N GLY A 110 -7.50 -15.66 13.47
CA GLY A 110 -8.21 -14.88 12.48
C GLY A 110 -7.86 -13.38 12.54
N VAL A 111 -8.65 -12.55 11.87
CA VAL A 111 -8.47 -11.09 11.87
C VAL A 111 -9.11 -10.49 13.12
N THR A 112 -8.33 -9.71 13.87
CA THR A 112 -8.78 -8.98 15.05
C THR A 112 -8.98 -7.50 14.76
N GLU A 113 -9.52 -6.75 15.73
CA GLU A 113 -9.65 -5.28 15.63
C GLU A 113 -8.29 -4.60 15.48
N GLN A 114 -7.28 -5.09 16.18
CA GLN A 114 -5.92 -4.54 16.07
C GLN A 114 -5.34 -4.73 14.66
N ASP A 115 -5.59 -5.88 14.02
CA ASP A 115 -5.20 -6.10 12.63
C ASP A 115 -5.93 -5.13 11.68
N ALA A 116 -7.23 -4.91 11.90
CA ALA A 116 -8.03 -3.97 11.12
C ALA A 116 -7.54 -2.52 11.30
N HIS A 117 -7.15 -2.10 12.51
CA HIS A 117 -6.55 -0.78 12.75
C HIS A 117 -5.22 -0.60 12.02
N ILE A 118 -4.33 -1.61 12.07
CA ILE A 118 -3.05 -1.56 11.33
C ILE A 118 -3.32 -1.48 9.81
N ALA A 119 -4.26 -2.28 9.32
CA ALA A 119 -4.68 -2.29 7.92
C ALA A 119 -5.24 -0.93 7.47
N GLY A 120 -6.08 -0.30 8.30
CA GLY A 120 -6.60 1.05 8.07
C GLY A 120 -5.49 2.08 7.98
N PHE A 121 -4.54 2.05 8.91
CA PHE A 121 -3.40 2.97 8.89
C PHE A 121 -2.51 2.79 7.64
N ILE A 122 -2.30 1.55 7.17
CA ILE A 122 -1.57 1.30 5.92
C ILE A 122 -2.29 1.95 4.73
N LEU A 123 -3.63 1.79 4.66
CA LEU A 123 -4.44 2.39 3.61
C LEU A 123 -4.40 3.92 3.65
N ASP A 124 -4.57 4.52 4.84
CA ASP A 124 -4.56 5.97 5.04
C ASP A 124 -3.21 6.58 4.68
N SER A 125 -2.12 5.90 5.04
CA SER A 125 -0.75 6.27 4.66
C SER A 125 -0.47 6.11 3.16
N GLY A 126 -1.39 5.49 2.41
CA GLY A 126 -1.28 5.30 0.96
C GLY A 126 -0.24 4.26 0.54
N ARG A 127 0.22 3.41 1.45
CA ARG A 127 1.26 2.43 1.13
C ARG A 127 0.68 1.23 0.38
N ALA A 128 1.47 0.70 -0.55
CA ALA A 128 1.14 -0.57 -1.16
C ALA A 128 1.16 -1.68 -0.11
N VAL A 129 0.28 -2.67 -0.25
CA VAL A 129 0.08 -3.69 0.77
C VAL A 129 -0.05 -5.09 0.17
N VAL A 130 0.60 -6.04 0.82
CA VAL A 130 0.45 -7.47 0.58
C VAL A 130 -0.01 -8.11 1.89
N LEU A 131 -1.00 -8.98 1.84
CA LEU A 131 -1.49 -9.72 3.00
C LEU A 131 -0.86 -11.11 3.05
N ALA A 132 -0.37 -11.52 4.21
CA ALA A 132 0.09 -12.88 4.43
C ALA A 132 -0.49 -13.45 5.72
N VAL A 133 -1.22 -14.54 5.61
CA VAL A 133 -1.75 -15.31 6.74
C VAL A 133 -0.72 -16.35 7.13
N ASN A 134 -0.04 -16.10 8.24
CA ASN A 134 0.99 -16.98 8.77
C ASN A 134 0.41 -18.06 9.69
N LYS A 135 1.23 -19.06 10.01
CA LYS A 135 0.88 -20.25 10.80
C LYS A 135 -0.20 -21.11 10.13
N TRP A 136 -0.24 -21.09 8.80
CA TRP A 136 -1.22 -21.85 8.02
C TRP A 136 -1.12 -23.37 8.22
N ASP A 137 0.05 -23.83 8.64
CA ASP A 137 0.33 -25.22 8.99
C ASP A 137 -0.25 -25.66 10.35
N ALA A 138 -0.72 -24.72 11.15
CA ALA A 138 -1.26 -24.97 12.50
C ALA A 138 -2.80 -25.00 12.55
N VAL A 139 -3.48 -24.81 11.40
CA VAL A 139 -4.94 -24.71 11.32
C VAL A 139 -5.53 -25.78 10.41
N ASP A 140 -6.68 -26.33 10.80
CA ASP A 140 -7.46 -27.27 10.02
C ASP A 140 -8.28 -26.57 8.92
N GLU A 141 -8.99 -27.34 8.10
CA GLU A 141 -9.77 -26.84 6.98
C GLU A 141 -10.92 -25.92 7.41
N TYR A 142 -11.60 -26.25 8.49
CA TYR A 142 -12.67 -25.44 9.04
C TYR A 142 -12.16 -24.07 9.53
N GLN A 143 -11.05 -24.06 10.25
CA GLN A 143 -10.41 -22.83 10.69
C GLN A 143 -9.93 -21.97 9.52
N ARG A 144 -9.40 -22.59 8.45
CA ARG A 144 -9.00 -21.87 7.22
C ARG A 144 -10.17 -21.11 6.59
N GLU A 145 -11.34 -21.74 6.51
CA GLU A 145 -12.55 -21.08 5.99
C GLU A 145 -12.97 -19.90 6.88
N LEU A 146 -12.92 -20.06 8.20
CA LEU A 146 -13.22 -18.97 9.14
C LEU A 146 -12.24 -17.80 8.99
N VAL A 147 -10.96 -18.07 8.76
CA VAL A 147 -9.95 -17.04 8.49
C VAL A 147 -10.29 -16.27 7.22
N HIS A 148 -10.61 -16.94 6.12
CA HIS A 148 -10.99 -16.27 4.87
C HIS A 148 -12.22 -15.39 5.06
N ARG A 149 -13.26 -15.89 5.71
CA ARG A 149 -14.47 -15.10 6.03
C ARG A 149 -14.14 -13.89 6.93
N SER A 150 -13.24 -14.05 7.90
CA SER A 150 -12.84 -12.95 8.77
C SER A 150 -12.10 -11.83 8.02
N ILE A 151 -11.28 -12.20 7.02
CA ILE A 151 -10.59 -11.24 6.15
C ILE A 151 -11.60 -10.49 5.29
N GLU A 152 -12.53 -11.19 4.63
CA GLU A 152 -13.57 -10.59 3.79
C GLU A 152 -14.45 -9.61 4.57
N ASN A 153 -14.81 -9.95 5.81
CA ASN A 153 -15.69 -9.15 6.65
C ASN A 153 -14.98 -7.96 7.31
N ARG A 154 -13.74 -8.12 7.75
CA ARG A 154 -13.02 -7.10 8.53
C ARG A 154 -12.07 -6.23 7.69
N LEU A 155 -11.61 -6.73 6.54
CA LEU A 155 -10.69 -6.03 5.63
C LEU A 155 -11.28 -5.84 4.21
N PRO A 156 -12.59 -5.50 4.06
CA PRO A 156 -13.21 -5.35 2.74
C PRO A 156 -12.58 -4.24 1.90
N PHE A 157 -11.91 -3.28 2.55
CA PHE A 157 -11.23 -2.15 1.93
C PHE A 157 -9.86 -2.53 1.35
N LEU A 158 -9.32 -3.73 1.63
CA LEU A 158 -8.07 -4.25 1.09
C LEU A 158 -8.25 -5.30 -0.02
N LYS A 159 -9.41 -5.35 -0.69
CA LYS A 159 -9.68 -6.30 -1.80
C LYS A 159 -8.69 -6.18 -2.97
N PHE A 160 -8.00 -5.06 -3.09
CA PHE A 160 -6.97 -4.85 -4.11
C PHE A 160 -5.62 -5.49 -3.75
N ALA A 161 -5.43 -5.89 -2.49
CA ALA A 161 -4.21 -6.49 -2.01
C ALA A 161 -4.17 -8.00 -2.31
N ASN A 162 -3.00 -8.49 -2.70
CA ASN A 162 -2.79 -9.93 -2.85
C ASN A 162 -2.74 -10.60 -1.49
N LEU A 163 -3.43 -11.72 -1.35
CA LEU A 163 -3.48 -12.54 -0.14
C LEU A 163 -2.69 -13.82 -0.33
N HIS A 164 -1.80 -14.11 0.61
CA HIS A 164 -1.01 -15.35 0.65
C HIS A 164 -1.21 -16.09 1.96
N THR A 165 -1.19 -17.42 1.89
CA THR A 165 -1.14 -18.29 3.05
C THR A 165 0.27 -18.86 3.19
N ILE A 166 0.89 -18.68 4.36
CA ILE A 166 2.28 -19.01 4.58
C ILE A 166 2.50 -19.77 5.90
N SER A 167 3.61 -20.48 5.98
CA SER A 167 4.20 -20.91 7.24
C SER A 167 5.66 -20.44 7.29
N ALA A 168 5.93 -19.38 8.02
CA ALA A 168 7.29 -18.89 8.22
C ALA A 168 8.18 -19.94 8.88
N LYS A 169 7.62 -20.72 9.84
CA LYS A 169 8.33 -21.79 10.55
C LYS A 169 8.71 -22.95 9.62
N LYS A 170 7.81 -23.35 8.72
CA LYS A 170 8.04 -24.44 7.76
C LYS A 170 8.60 -23.97 6.41
N ARG A 171 8.84 -22.68 6.24
CA ARG A 171 9.31 -22.04 5.00
C ARG A 171 8.41 -22.31 3.79
N GLN A 172 7.10 -22.39 4.00
CA GLN A 172 6.12 -22.68 2.96
C GLN A 172 5.40 -21.40 2.51
N GLY A 173 5.11 -21.28 1.19
CA GLY A 173 4.35 -20.19 0.60
C GLY A 173 5.11 -18.86 0.49
N LEU A 174 6.41 -18.79 0.77
CA LEU A 174 7.18 -17.55 0.84
C LEU A 174 7.53 -16.96 -0.53
N GLY A 175 7.75 -17.82 -1.54
CA GLY A 175 8.12 -17.38 -2.89
C GLY A 175 7.09 -16.43 -3.55
N PRO A 176 5.80 -16.80 -3.61
CA PRO A 176 4.74 -15.94 -4.17
C PRO A 176 4.58 -14.59 -3.47
N VAL A 177 4.88 -14.50 -2.16
CA VAL A 177 4.84 -13.24 -1.41
C VAL A 177 5.80 -12.21 -2.01
N TRP A 178 7.02 -12.61 -2.36
CA TRP A 178 8.01 -11.74 -3.00
C TRP A 178 7.54 -11.18 -4.34
N ASN A 179 6.92 -12.03 -5.17
CA ASN A 179 6.38 -11.59 -6.45
C ASN A 179 5.29 -10.53 -6.25
N SER A 180 4.41 -10.72 -5.25
CA SER A 180 3.37 -9.76 -4.94
C SER A 180 3.92 -8.46 -4.33
N ILE A 181 4.98 -8.51 -3.52
CA ILE A 181 5.66 -7.31 -3.01
C ILE A 181 6.23 -6.49 -4.19
N THR A 182 6.95 -7.16 -5.11
CA THR A 182 7.51 -6.50 -6.30
C THR A 182 6.42 -5.93 -7.20
N GLN A 183 5.31 -6.67 -7.41
CA GLN A 183 4.18 -6.21 -8.20
C GLN A 183 3.49 -5.01 -7.56
N ALA A 184 3.25 -5.05 -6.25
CA ALA A 184 2.64 -3.95 -5.51
C ALA A 184 3.49 -2.66 -5.59
N HIS A 185 4.81 -2.78 -5.48
CA HIS A 185 5.73 -1.66 -5.69
C HIS A 185 5.65 -1.10 -7.11
N LYS A 186 5.70 -1.96 -8.13
CA LYS A 186 5.55 -1.52 -9.54
C LYS A 186 4.23 -0.80 -9.77
N SER A 187 3.14 -1.32 -9.21
CA SER A 187 1.82 -0.69 -9.29
C SER A 187 1.78 0.67 -8.58
N ALA A 188 2.44 0.81 -7.42
CA ALA A 188 2.53 2.07 -6.69
C ALA A 188 3.33 3.13 -7.44
N MET A 189 4.35 2.72 -8.21
CA MET A 189 5.26 3.60 -8.95
C MET A 189 4.89 3.72 -10.44
N VAL A 190 3.70 3.25 -10.84
CA VAL A 190 3.27 3.29 -12.24
C VAL A 190 3.18 4.72 -12.76
N LYS A 191 3.69 4.95 -13.96
CA LYS A 191 3.54 6.23 -14.68
C LYS A 191 2.38 6.13 -15.65
N MET A 192 1.42 7.02 -15.49
CA MET A 192 0.20 7.10 -16.29
C MET A 192 0.19 8.40 -17.07
N THR A 193 0.15 8.34 -18.42
CA THR A 193 0.17 9.54 -19.24
C THR A 193 -1.22 10.18 -19.32
N THR A 194 -1.28 11.50 -19.36
CA THR A 194 -2.53 12.27 -19.48
C THR A 194 -3.42 11.84 -20.65
N PRO A 195 -2.90 11.60 -21.87
CA PRO A 195 -3.73 11.15 -22.98
C PRO A 195 -4.42 9.80 -22.72
N VAL A 196 -3.69 8.84 -22.13
CA VAL A 196 -4.24 7.51 -21.81
C VAL A 196 -5.29 7.60 -20.72
N LEU A 197 -5.01 8.34 -19.63
CA LEU A 197 -5.96 8.57 -18.54
C LEU A 197 -7.22 9.28 -19.03
N THR A 198 -7.08 10.32 -19.87
CA THR A 198 -8.22 11.08 -20.39
C THR A 198 -9.08 10.21 -21.31
N ARG A 199 -8.48 9.43 -22.21
CA ARG A 199 -9.20 8.50 -23.08
C ARG A 199 -10.00 7.50 -22.25
N LEU A 200 -9.36 6.83 -21.29
CA LEU A 200 -10.02 5.84 -20.42
C LEU A 200 -11.15 6.46 -19.58
N LEU A 201 -10.96 7.70 -19.08
CA LEU A 201 -12.01 8.44 -18.39
C LEU A 201 -13.23 8.66 -19.31
N LEU A 202 -13.01 9.17 -20.52
CA LEU A 202 -14.11 9.47 -21.46
C LEU A 202 -14.83 8.20 -21.92
N GLU A 203 -14.11 7.11 -22.19
CA GLU A 203 -14.69 5.78 -22.47
C GLU A 203 -15.53 5.30 -21.29
N SER A 204 -15.05 5.49 -20.05
CA SER A 204 -15.78 5.09 -18.85
C SER A 204 -17.06 5.90 -18.66
N VAL A 205 -17.02 7.20 -18.91
CA VAL A 205 -18.20 8.10 -18.86
C VAL A 205 -19.19 7.76 -19.97
N GLN A 206 -18.72 7.39 -21.16
CA GLN A 206 -19.58 6.97 -22.26
C GLN A 206 -20.28 5.66 -21.95
N PHE A 207 -19.57 4.69 -21.36
CA PHE A 207 -20.13 3.41 -20.98
C PHE A 207 -21.16 3.54 -19.84
N GLN A 208 -20.85 4.32 -18.83
CA GLN A 208 -21.74 4.61 -17.70
C GLN A 208 -21.60 6.08 -17.30
N SER A 209 -22.59 6.88 -17.64
CA SER A 209 -22.61 8.30 -17.30
C SER A 209 -22.86 8.52 -15.80
N PRO A 210 -22.27 9.56 -15.16
CA PRO A 210 -22.56 9.90 -13.78
C PRO A 210 -24.02 10.35 -13.64
N GLN A 211 -24.63 10.01 -12.50
CA GLN A 211 -25.98 10.45 -12.16
C GLN A 211 -26.04 11.98 -12.02
N ARG A 212 -27.20 12.54 -12.30
CA ARG A 212 -27.45 13.97 -12.04
C ARG A 212 -27.54 14.21 -10.53
N GLY A 213 -26.88 15.24 -10.04
CA GLY A 213 -27.05 15.77 -8.69
C GLY A 213 -28.08 16.91 -8.72
N GLY A 214 -29.36 16.59 -8.64
CA GLY A 214 -30.44 17.61 -8.79
C GLY A 214 -30.46 18.17 -10.22
N MET A 215 -30.33 19.50 -10.34
CA MET A 215 -30.28 20.21 -11.64
C MET A 215 -28.91 20.12 -12.33
N PHE A 216 -27.86 19.73 -11.61
CA PHE A 216 -26.50 19.68 -12.12
C PHE A 216 -26.15 18.31 -12.71
N ARG A 217 -25.45 18.33 -13.85
CA ARG A 217 -24.91 17.14 -14.48
C ARG A 217 -23.39 17.20 -14.45
N PRO A 218 -22.72 16.34 -13.66
CA PRO A 218 -21.27 16.30 -13.66
C PRO A 218 -20.72 16.05 -15.07
N LYS A 219 -19.77 16.89 -15.49
CA LYS A 219 -19.12 16.76 -16.79
C LYS A 219 -17.60 16.65 -16.60
N MET A 220 -17.07 15.44 -16.73
CA MET A 220 -15.64 15.16 -16.70
C MET A 220 -15.02 15.49 -18.04
N ARG A 221 -13.87 16.17 -18.05
CA ARG A 221 -13.21 16.66 -19.26
C ARG A 221 -11.90 15.93 -19.56
N TYR A 222 -11.04 15.85 -18.57
CA TYR A 222 -9.75 15.17 -18.68
C TYR A 222 -9.28 14.68 -17.32
N ALA A 223 -8.28 13.78 -17.35
CA ALA A 223 -7.61 13.27 -16.16
C ALA A 223 -6.10 13.26 -16.37
N HIS A 224 -5.37 13.52 -15.29
CA HIS A 224 -3.91 13.38 -15.26
C HIS A 224 -3.47 12.73 -13.96
N GLN A 225 -2.24 12.23 -13.93
CA GLN A 225 -1.64 11.68 -12.72
C GLN A 225 -1.16 12.83 -11.83
N GLY A 226 -1.66 12.88 -10.59
CA GLY A 226 -1.31 13.87 -9.58
C GLY A 226 -0.21 13.42 -8.62
N GLY A 227 0.09 12.12 -8.57
CA GLY A 227 1.10 11.56 -7.67
C GLY A 227 1.34 10.07 -7.88
N MET A 228 2.39 9.58 -7.23
CA MET A 228 2.76 8.17 -7.15
C MET A 228 2.94 7.79 -5.68
N ASN A 229 2.82 6.51 -5.38
CA ASN A 229 3.00 5.92 -4.05
C ASN A 229 2.18 6.62 -2.92
N PRO A 230 0.82 6.61 -3.02
CA PRO A 230 0.02 5.85 -3.97
C PRO A 230 -0.22 6.60 -5.29
N PRO A 231 -0.62 5.91 -6.37
CA PRO A 231 -1.11 6.57 -7.57
C PRO A 231 -2.30 7.47 -7.25
N VAL A 232 -2.24 8.72 -7.73
CA VAL A 232 -3.33 9.70 -7.61
C VAL A 232 -3.77 10.09 -9.01
N ILE A 233 -5.07 9.98 -9.31
CA ILE A 233 -5.66 10.42 -10.57
C ILE A 233 -6.51 11.65 -10.28
N VAL A 234 -6.14 12.78 -10.87
CA VAL A 234 -6.88 14.03 -10.76
C VAL A 234 -7.77 14.19 -11.98
N ILE A 235 -9.08 14.26 -11.74
CA ILE A 235 -10.11 14.45 -12.77
C ILE A 235 -10.61 15.88 -12.74
N HIS A 236 -10.56 16.54 -13.89
CA HIS A 236 -11.03 17.91 -14.07
C HIS A 236 -12.34 17.94 -14.85
N GLY A 237 -13.20 18.89 -14.44
CA GLY A 237 -14.50 19.05 -15.09
C GLY A 237 -15.39 20.09 -14.43
N ASN A 238 -16.68 20.04 -14.71
CA ASN A 238 -17.69 20.92 -14.15
C ASN A 238 -18.65 20.14 -13.25
N SER A 239 -19.08 20.74 -12.14
CA SER A 239 -20.05 20.18 -11.19
C SER A 239 -19.61 18.82 -10.61
N LEU A 240 -18.29 18.59 -10.45
CA LEU A 240 -17.73 17.30 -9.99
C LEU A 240 -17.98 17.04 -8.50
N GLU A 241 -18.33 18.07 -7.74
CA GLU A 241 -18.78 17.97 -6.34
C GLU A 241 -20.05 17.12 -6.19
N HIS A 242 -20.83 16.95 -7.27
CA HIS A 242 -22.03 16.12 -7.30
C HIS A 242 -21.76 14.67 -7.72
N VAL A 243 -20.50 14.29 -7.96
CA VAL A 243 -20.14 12.90 -8.28
C VAL A 243 -20.24 12.05 -7.03
N THR A 244 -21.06 11.00 -7.07
CA THR A 244 -21.29 10.10 -5.94
C THR A 244 -20.06 9.21 -5.67
N GLU A 245 -19.89 8.78 -4.42
CA GLU A 245 -18.84 7.84 -4.04
C GLU A 245 -18.96 6.49 -4.80
N THR A 246 -20.18 6.06 -5.12
CA THR A 246 -20.42 4.87 -5.94
C THR A 246 -19.82 5.04 -7.34
N TYR A 247 -19.97 6.23 -7.92
CA TYR A 247 -19.40 6.48 -9.24
C TYR A 247 -17.87 6.61 -9.20
N LYS A 248 -17.30 7.19 -8.14
CA LYS A 248 -15.85 7.19 -7.93
C LYS A 248 -15.28 5.77 -7.84
N ARG A 249 -15.95 4.87 -7.10
CA ARG A 249 -15.57 3.45 -7.03
C ARG A 249 -15.65 2.75 -8.39
N TYR A 250 -16.66 3.07 -9.20
CA TYR A 250 -16.75 2.57 -10.57
C TYR A 250 -15.53 3.00 -11.40
N LEU A 251 -15.18 4.29 -11.37
CA LEU A 251 -14.00 4.81 -12.07
C LEU A 251 -12.70 4.18 -11.54
N GLU A 252 -12.58 4.03 -10.22
CA GLU A 252 -11.45 3.35 -9.60
C GLU A 252 -11.29 1.94 -10.15
N GLY A 253 -12.38 1.16 -10.23
CA GLY A 253 -12.35 -0.18 -10.81
C GLY A 253 -11.91 -0.20 -12.28
N ARG A 254 -12.33 0.80 -13.08
CA ARG A 254 -11.91 0.96 -14.46
C ARG A 254 -10.42 1.23 -14.59
N PHE A 255 -9.90 2.19 -13.80
CA PHE A 255 -8.47 2.53 -13.79
C PHE A 255 -7.62 1.38 -13.26
N ARG A 256 -8.03 0.73 -12.16
CA ARG A 256 -7.31 -0.45 -11.63
C ARG A 256 -7.14 -1.54 -12.67
N LYS A 257 -8.21 -1.86 -13.39
CA LYS A 257 -8.17 -2.90 -14.44
C LYS A 257 -7.28 -2.50 -15.62
N ALA A 258 -7.35 -1.24 -16.04
CA ALA A 258 -6.60 -0.77 -17.22
C ALA A 258 -5.09 -0.69 -17.00
N PHE A 259 -4.66 -0.39 -15.75
CA PHE A 259 -3.24 -0.25 -15.40
C PHE A 259 -2.72 -1.42 -14.56
N ASP A 260 -3.49 -2.47 -14.37
CA ASP A 260 -3.14 -3.64 -13.56
C ASP A 260 -2.65 -3.26 -12.14
N LEU A 261 -3.40 -2.40 -11.46
CA LEU A 261 -3.02 -1.87 -10.16
C LEU A 261 -3.35 -2.89 -9.05
N SER A 262 -2.41 -3.79 -8.80
CA SER A 262 -2.48 -4.78 -7.73
C SER A 262 -1.66 -4.35 -6.52
N GLY A 263 -2.19 -4.53 -5.33
CA GLY A 263 -1.48 -4.30 -4.08
C GLY A 263 -1.25 -2.82 -3.71
N THR A 264 -1.77 -1.85 -4.47
CA THR A 264 -1.63 -0.43 -4.15
C THR A 264 -2.97 0.27 -4.02
N PRO A 265 -3.17 1.18 -3.06
CA PRO A 265 -4.31 2.09 -3.07
C PRO A 265 -4.32 2.94 -4.33
N LEU A 266 -5.50 3.36 -4.78
CA LEU A 266 -5.66 4.35 -5.85
C LEU A 266 -6.52 5.48 -5.32
N ARG A 267 -6.02 6.71 -5.43
CA ARG A 267 -6.78 7.91 -5.03
C ARG A 267 -7.33 8.60 -6.27
N ILE A 268 -8.60 9.00 -6.22
CA ILE A 268 -9.23 9.80 -7.26
C ILE A 268 -9.63 11.15 -6.63
N GLU A 269 -9.06 12.21 -7.18
CA GLU A 269 -9.39 13.59 -6.81
C GLU A 269 -10.25 14.21 -7.90
N MET A 270 -11.30 14.92 -7.47
CA MET A 270 -12.18 15.67 -8.36
C MET A 270 -11.88 17.15 -8.23
N LYS A 271 -11.52 17.82 -9.33
CA LYS A 271 -11.28 19.26 -9.38
C LYS A 271 -12.30 19.94 -10.30
N THR A 272 -13.26 20.60 -9.69
CA THR A 272 -14.22 21.43 -10.43
C THR A 272 -13.52 22.71 -10.87
N SER A 273 -13.57 23.01 -12.17
CA SER A 273 -13.16 24.33 -12.68
C SER A 273 -14.24 25.33 -12.30
N THR A 274 -13.91 26.28 -11.44
CA THR A 274 -14.73 27.48 -11.18
C THR A 274 -14.87 28.23 -12.50
N ASN A 275 -16.13 28.54 -12.89
CA ASN A 275 -16.37 29.42 -14.02
C ASN A 275 -15.95 30.84 -13.59
N PRO A 276 -14.89 31.43 -14.18
CA PRO A 276 -14.46 32.79 -13.80
C PRO A 276 -15.48 33.87 -14.13
N TYR A 277 -16.60 33.51 -14.76
CA TYR A 277 -17.69 34.44 -15.14
C TYR A 277 -18.98 34.23 -14.33
N ALA A 278 -19.02 33.32 -13.36
CA ALA A 278 -20.22 33.03 -12.57
C ALA A 278 -20.62 34.21 -11.65
N ASP A 279 -19.68 35.09 -11.29
CA ASP A 279 -19.91 36.20 -10.38
C ASP A 279 -20.36 37.49 -11.09
N LYS A 280 -20.57 37.47 -12.41
CA LYS A 280 -20.99 38.68 -13.19
C LYS A 280 -22.48 38.74 -13.51
N GLU A 281 -23.27 37.76 -13.14
CA GLU A 281 -24.74 37.76 -13.38
C GLU A 281 -25.58 38.15 -12.17
N SER A 282 -24.96 38.62 -11.07
CA SER A 282 -25.67 39.08 -9.85
C SER A 282 -25.40 40.56 -9.52
N SER A 283 -25.25 41.42 -10.53
CA SER A 283 -25.17 42.85 -10.32
C SER A 283 -26.15 43.57 -11.21
#